data_52e14466074a48e31b142786c2478323
#
_entry.id   52e14466074a48e31b142786c2478323
#
_cell.length_a   1.000
_cell.length_b   1.000
_cell.length_c   1.000
_cell.angle_alpha   90.00
_cell.angle_beta   90.00
_cell.angle_gamma   90.00
#
_symmetry.space_group_name_H-M   'P 1'
#
loop_
_entity.id
_entity.type
_entity.pdbx_description
1 polymer ?
#
loop_
_entity_poly.entity_id
_entity_poly.type
_entity_poly.pdbx_seq_one_letter_code
_entity_poly.pdbx_strand_id
1 'polypeptide(L)'
;MKVLVINAAFRDGSRTAELLRRVMKEYDGHEIHEIKLSDRHSAPQPLDGDLLRLYNAAVGSRDFSSPMFAPASMFAAADEIVIAAPFWNFSIPAILHDCIELICTQGVTFDMSPEGEYFSLCRAKRLTYITTAGGYIPENDHAFGYIRDLCESFWCIKDIRYIKAEGLDIYGADIERLLDEAYHG
;
A
#
# COMPACT_ATOMS: atom_id res chain seq x y z
N MET A 1 10.87 6.98 -14.18
CA MET A 1 10.44 5.82 -13.37
C MET A 1 8.93 5.80 -13.31
N LYS A 2 8.34 4.63 -13.14
CA LYS A 2 6.92 4.44 -12.86
C LYS A 2 6.72 4.33 -11.35
N VAL A 3 5.96 5.23 -10.78
CA VAL A 3 5.64 5.24 -9.35
C VAL A 3 4.18 4.87 -9.17
N LEU A 4 3.91 3.82 -8.40
CA LEU A 4 2.55 3.47 -8.02
C LEU A 4 2.24 4.05 -6.65
N VAL A 5 1.16 4.83 -6.58
CA VAL A 5 0.60 5.35 -5.32
C VAL A 5 -0.67 4.58 -4.98
N ILE A 6 -0.72 3.97 -3.80
CA ILE A 6 -1.93 3.37 -3.24
C ILE A 6 -2.42 4.29 -2.12
N ASN A 7 -3.52 4.98 -2.38
CA ASN A 7 -4.00 6.06 -1.51
C ASN A 7 -5.29 5.65 -0.78
N ALA A 8 -5.15 5.35 0.51
CA ALA A 8 -6.26 5.09 1.44
C ALA A 8 -6.61 6.31 2.31
N ALA A 9 -6.07 7.50 2.00
CA ALA A 9 -6.27 8.73 2.75
C ALA A 9 -7.40 9.58 2.13
N PHE A 10 -8.65 9.16 2.33
CA PHE A 10 -9.81 9.67 1.61
C PHE A 10 -10.75 10.61 2.41
N ARG A 11 -10.44 10.89 3.68
CA ARG A 11 -11.23 11.85 4.48
C ARG A 11 -10.88 13.28 4.09
N ASP A 12 -11.86 14.15 3.98
CA ASP A 12 -11.64 15.59 3.82
C ASP A 12 -10.75 16.11 4.95
N GLY A 13 -9.74 16.91 4.61
CA GLY A 13 -8.74 17.39 5.56
C GLY A 13 -7.84 16.28 6.14
N SER A 14 -7.63 15.20 5.40
CA SER A 14 -6.78 14.09 5.83
C SER A 14 -5.33 14.53 5.99
N ARG A 15 -4.78 14.36 7.19
CA ARG A 15 -3.36 14.60 7.50
C ARG A 15 -2.45 13.61 6.77
N THR A 16 -2.92 12.38 6.56
CA THR A 16 -2.20 11.38 5.74
C THR A 16 -2.11 11.83 4.29
N ALA A 17 -3.18 12.42 3.73
CA ALA A 17 -3.16 12.97 2.37
C ALA A 17 -2.22 14.18 2.27
N GLU A 18 -2.14 15.03 3.29
CA GLU A 18 -1.19 16.15 3.34
C GLU A 18 0.26 15.63 3.38
N LEU A 19 0.54 14.62 4.20
CA LEU A 19 1.88 14.02 4.26
C LEU A 19 2.25 13.33 2.95
N LEU A 20 1.30 12.61 2.32
CA LEU A 20 1.48 12.06 0.97
C LEU A 20 1.83 13.15 -0.04
N ARG A 21 1.11 14.29 -0.03
CA ARG A 21 1.36 15.40 -0.94
C ARG A 21 2.79 15.98 -0.78
N ARG A 22 3.34 16.01 0.43
CA ARG A 22 4.72 16.42 0.68
C ARG A 22 5.71 15.43 0.07
N VAL A 23 5.51 14.15 0.32
CA VAL A 23 6.36 13.08 -0.23
C VAL A 23 6.31 13.03 -1.75
N MET A 24 5.14 13.25 -2.36
CA MET A 24 5.00 13.20 -3.81
C MET A 24 5.77 14.30 -4.56
N LYS A 25 6.23 15.35 -3.89
CA LYS A 25 7.15 16.33 -4.50
C LYS A 25 8.51 15.73 -4.88
N GLU A 26 8.93 14.64 -4.20
CA GLU A 26 10.16 13.93 -4.53
C GLU A 26 10.07 13.22 -5.88
N TYR A 27 8.85 13.01 -6.38
CA TYR A 27 8.56 12.30 -7.62
C TYR A 27 8.15 13.22 -8.78
N ASP A 28 8.40 14.52 -8.66
CA ASP A 28 8.13 15.47 -9.75
C ASP A 28 8.88 15.07 -11.03
N GLY A 29 8.15 15.03 -12.16
CA GLY A 29 8.68 14.61 -13.45
C GLY A 29 8.69 13.09 -13.68
N HIS A 30 8.17 12.30 -12.75
CA HIS A 30 8.01 10.85 -12.91
C HIS A 30 6.59 10.47 -13.40
N GLU A 31 6.44 9.27 -13.94
CA GLU A 31 5.13 8.71 -14.35
C GLU A 31 4.41 8.19 -13.11
N ILE A 32 3.36 8.90 -12.69
CA ILE A 32 2.60 8.56 -11.47
C ILE A 32 1.31 7.85 -11.86
N HIS A 33 1.11 6.67 -11.30
CA HIS A 33 -0.15 5.95 -11.32
C HIS A 33 -0.73 5.90 -9.92
N GLU A 34 -1.99 6.25 -9.75
CA GLU A 34 -2.64 6.25 -8.44
C GLU A 34 -3.83 5.29 -8.42
N ILE A 35 -3.84 4.38 -7.43
CA ILE A 35 -5.02 3.63 -7.00
C ILE A 35 -5.62 4.40 -5.83
N LYS A 36 -6.66 5.18 -6.12
CA LYS A 36 -7.36 5.99 -5.12
C LYS A 36 -8.51 5.18 -4.51
N LEU A 37 -8.31 4.65 -3.31
CA LEU A 37 -9.27 3.75 -2.67
C LEU A 37 -10.57 4.43 -2.21
N SER A 38 -10.63 5.77 -2.21
CA SER A 38 -11.88 6.52 -1.98
C SER A 38 -12.85 6.49 -3.16
N ASP A 39 -12.38 6.17 -4.36
CA ASP A 39 -13.23 6.05 -5.52
C ASP A 39 -13.87 4.65 -5.57
N ARG A 40 -15.12 4.57 -5.15
CA ARG A 40 -15.88 3.30 -5.10
C ARG A 40 -16.06 2.61 -6.45
N HIS A 41 -15.85 3.32 -7.56
CA HIS A 41 -15.99 2.75 -8.91
C HIS A 41 -14.69 2.09 -9.39
N SER A 42 -13.55 2.57 -8.92
CA SER A 42 -12.23 2.05 -9.27
C SER A 42 -11.53 1.31 -8.13
N ALA A 43 -12.03 1.45 -6.89
CA ALA A 43 -11.46 0.72 -5.76
C ALA A 43 -11.69 -0.79 -5.91
N PRO A 44 -10.69 -1.60 -5.57
CA PRO A 44 -10.84 -3.06 -5.53
C PRO A 44 -12.01 -3.48 -4.64
N GLN A 45 -12.75 -4.49 -5.07
CA GLN A 45 -13.86 -5.05 -4.30
C GLN A 45 -13.35 -6.22 -3.45
N PRO A 46 -13.90 -6.42 -2.23
CA PRO A 46 -13.59 -7.59 -1.41
C PRO A 46 -13.84 -8.90 -2.18
N LEU A 47 -13.00 -9.88 -1.97
CA LEU A 47 -13.16 -11.21 -2.57
C LEU A 47 -14.30 -11.96 -1.87
N ASP A 48 -15.54 -11.76 -2.34
CA ASP A 48 -16.66 -12.60 -1.94
C ASP A 48 -16.60 -14.00 -2.59
N GLY A 49 -17.58 -14.85 -2.26
CA GLY A 49 -17.56 -16.24 -2.75
C GLY A 49 -17.58 -16.39 -4.27
N ASP A 50 -18.18 -15.45 -5.00
CA ASP A 50 -18.25 -15.48 -6.47
C ASP A 50 -16.96 -14.95 -7.09
N LEU A 51 -16.47 -13.80 -6.60
CA LEU A 51 -15.19 -13.23 -7.03
C LEU A 51 -14.01 -14.16 -6.70
N LEU A 52 -14.02 -14.81 -5.53
CA LEU A 52 -12.98 -15.76 -5.15
C LEU A 52 -12.93 -16.97 -6.09
N ARG A 53 -14.09 -17.47 -6.56
CA ARG A 53 -14.10 -18.56 -7.56
C ARG A 53 -13.49 -18.11 -8.88
N LEU A 54 -13.82 -16.91 -9.36
CA LEU A 54 -13.24 -16.33 -10.58
C LEU A 54 -11.73 -16.09 -10.42
N TYR A 55 -11.33 -15.54 -9.29
CA TYR A 55 -9.93 -15.33 -8.93
C TYR A 55 -9.14 -16.66 -8.96
N ASN A 56 -9.62 -17.68 -8.26
CA ASN A 56 -8.93 -18.99 -8.22
C ASN A 56 -8.86 -19.68 -9.58
N ALA A 57 -9.91 -19.56 -10.42
CA ALA A 57 -9.90 -20.08 -11.78
C ALA A 57 -8.85 -19.38 -12.64
N ALA A 58 -8.73 -18.05 -12.54
CA ALA A 58 -7.75 -17.26 -13.27
C ALA A 58 -6.32 -17.59 -12.81
N VAL A 59 -6.06 -17.69 -11.52
CA VAL A 59 -4.75 -18.09 -10.97
C VAL A 59 -4.38 -19.49 -11.45
N GLY A 60 -5.32 -20.45 -11.41
CA GLY A 60 -5.08 -21.82 -11.86
C GLY A 60 -4.80 -21.95 -13.35
N SER A 61 -5.42 -21.12 -14.19
CA SER A 61 -5.19 -21.07 -15.65
C SER A 61 -4.08 -20.12 -16.08
N ARG A 62 -3.56 -19.31 -15.17
CA ARG A 62 -2.62 -18.21 -15.45
C ARG A 62 -3.19 -17.16 -16.41
N ASP A 63 -4.50 -16.97 -16.43
CA ASP A 63 -5.18 -15.94 -17.22
C ASP A 63 -5.52 -14.73 -16.36
N PHE A 64 -4.67 -13.72 -16.40
CA PHE A 64 -4.80 -12.47 -15.65
C PHE A 64 -5.37 -11.31 -16.49
N SER A 65 -6.09 -11.63 -17.57
CA SER A 65 -6.69 -10.62 -18.47
C SER A 65 -7.88 -9.86 -17.84
N SER A 66 -8.48 -10.39 -16.78
CA SER A 66 -9.58 -9.74 -16.09
C SER A 66 -9.14 -8.44 -15.40
N PRO A 67 -9.96 -7.36 -15.47
CA PRO A 67 -9.67 -6.09 -14.78
C PRO A 67 -9.44 -6.21 -13.27
N MET A 68 -9.92 -7.26 -12.62
CA MET A 68 -9.68 -7.50 -11.19
C MET A 68 -8.19 -7.61 -10.84
N PHE A 69 -7.34 -8.01 -11.80
CA PHE A 69 -5.89 -8.12 -11.62
C PHE A 69 -5.12 -6.83 -11.95
N ALA A 70 -5.83 -5.75 -12.32
CA ALA A 70 -5.18 -4.47 -12.61
C ALA A 70 -4.32 -3.95 -11.45
N PRO A 71 -4.77 -4.00 -10.16
CA PRO A 71 -3.95 -3.59 -9.03
C PRO A 71 -2.65 -4.39 -8.91
N ALA A 72 -2.71 -5.72 -9.05
CA ALA A 72 -1.53 -6.59 -9.02
C ALA A 72 -0.58 -6.29 -10.18
N SER A 73 -1.11 -6.13 -11.40
CA SER A 73 -0.31 -5.83 -12.58
C SER A 73 0.39 -4.47 -12.49
N MET A 74 -0.32 -3.44 -11.98
CA MET A 74 0.26 -2.12 -11.73
C MET A 74 1.37 -2.19 -10.67
N PHE A 75 1.14 -2.94 -9.59
CA PHE A 75 2.10 -3.13 -8.52
C PHE A 75 3.38 -3.84 -9.01
N ALA A 76 3.23 -4.94 -9.75
CA ALA A 76 4.36 -5.68 -10.31
C ALA A 76 5.20 -4.85 -11.30
N ALA A 77 4.54 -3.95 -12.07
CA ALA A 77 5.19 -3.14 -13.09
C ALA A 77 5.82 -1.83 -12.58
N ALA A 78 5.54 -1.43 -11.34
CA ALA A 78 6.05 -0.21 -10.76
C ALA A 78 7.56 -0.32 -10.44
N ASP A 79 8.29 0.78 -10.60
CA ASP A 79 9.70 0.89 -10.20
C ASP A 79 9.84 1.27 -8.71
N GLU A 80 8.89 2.08 -8.20
CA GLU A 80 8.74 2.42 -6.79
C GLU A 80 7.26 2.42 -6.39
N ILE A 81 6.98 2.17 -5.10
CA ILE A 81 5.64 2.07 -4.55
C ILE A 81 5.52 3.01 -3.36
N VAL A 82 4.42 3.76 -3.32
CA VAL A 82 4.04 4.61 -2.19
C VAL A 82 2.67 4.16 -1.69
N ILE A 83 2.58 3.77 -0.43
CA ILE A 83 1.30 3.43 0.23
C ILE A 83 1.03 4.48 1.28
N ALA A 84 -0.11 5.17 1.19
CA ALA A 84 -0.54 6.15 2.17
C ALA A 84 -1.85 5.71 2.82
N ALA A 85 -1.82 5.46 4.13
CA ALA A 85 -2.96 4.97 4.89
C ALA A 85 -2.98 5.55 6.31
N PRO A 86 -4.14 5.99 6.83
CA PRO A 86 -4.25 6.36 8.23
C PRO A 86 -4.11 5.12 9.13
N PHE A 87 -3.57 5.32 10.33
CA PHE A 87 -3.51 4.29 11.36
C PHE A 87 -4.85 4.20 12.08
N TRP A 88 -5.62 3.14 11.83
CA TRP A 88 -6.93 2.91 12.44
C TRP A 88 -6.98 1.58 13.17
N ASN A 89 -7.47 1.61 14.41
CA ASN A 89 -7.69 0.40 15.20
C ASN A 89 -6.47 -0.54 15.24
N PHE A 90 -5.28 0.05 15.44
CA PHE A 90 -3.98 -0.65 15.47
C PHE A 90 -3.57 -1.29 14.14
N SER A 91 -4.20 -0.93 13.01
CA SER A 91 -3.95 -1.53 11.70
C SER A 91 -4.16 -0.53 10.57
N ILE A 92 -4.15 -1.02 9.34
CA ILE A 92 -4.54 -0.30 8.12
C ILE A 92 -6.06 -0.34 7.93
N PRO A 93 -6.67 0.59 7.16
CA PRO A 93 -8.09 0.54 6.80
C PRO A 93 -8.45 -0.73 6.03
N ALA A 94 -9.66 -1.29 6.27
CA ALA A 94 -10.17 -2.49 5.61
C ALA A 94 -10.08 -2.42 4.07
N ILE A 95 -10.40 -1.27 3.48
CA ILE A 95 -10.31 -1.08 2.02
C ILE A 95 -8.88 -1.22 1.48
N LEU A 96 -7.85 -0.96 2.30
CA LEU A 96 -6.46 -1.22 1.91
C LEU A 96 -6.15 -2.71 2.02
N HIS A 97 -6.71 -3.43 3.00
CA HIS A 97 -6.62 -4.89 3.06
C HIS A 97 -7.22 -5.52 1.81
N ASP A 98 -8.45 -5.13 1.40
CA ASP A 98 -9.09 -5.61 0.18
C ASP A 98 -8.21 -5.39 -1.07
N CYS A 99 -7.57 -4.22 -1.15
CA CYS A 99 -6.64 -3.92 -2.24
C CYS A 99 -5.40 -4.81 -2.20
N ILE A 100 -4.82 -5.03 -1.03
CA ILE A 100 -3.61 -5.85 -0.84
C ILE A 100 -3.91 -7.33 -1.14
N GLU A 101 -5.08 -7.84 -0.79
CA GLU A 101 -5.49 -9.22 -1.15
C GLU A 101 -5.44 -9.44 -2.67
N LEU A 102 -5.91 -8.46 -3.46
CA LEU A 102 -5.83 -8.53 -4.91
C LEU A 102 -4.42 -8.27 -5.45
N ILE A 103 -3.61 -7.45 -4.76
CA ILE A 103 -2.20 -7.25 -5.12
C ILE A 103 -1.39 -8.53 -4.88
N CYS A 104 -1.63 -9.25 -3.79
CA CYS A 104 -0.96 -10.51 -3.47
C CYS A 104 -1.46 -11.66 -4.35
N THR A 105 -1.28 -11.52 -5.68
CA THR A 105 -1.71 -12.51 -6.66
C THR A 105 -0.54 -13.38 -7.11
N GLN A 106 -0.62 -14.69 -6.83
CA GLN A 106 0.34 -15.67 -7.31
C GLN A 106 0.38 -15.70 -8.84
N GLY A 107 1.58 -15.64 -9.40
CA GLY A 107 1.81 -15.55 -10.85
C GLY A 107 1.81 -14.13 -11.40
N VAL A 108 1.54 -13.10 -10.56
CA VAL A 108 1.58 -11.68 -10.97
C VAL A 108 2.58 -10.89 -10.12
N THR A 109 2.45 -10.91 -8.79
CA THR A 109 3.36 -10.16 -7.89
C THR A 109 4.38 -11.05 -7.20
N PHE A 110 4.05 -12.32 -7.03
CA PHE A 110 4.95 -13.34 -6.51
C PHE A 110 4.62 -14.70 -7.12
N ASP A 111 5.52 -15.66 -6.95
CA ASP A 111 5.24 -17.05 -7.25
C ASP A 111 5.95 -17.96 -6.23
N MET A 112 5.77 -19.26 -6.38
CA MET A 112 6.32 -20.27 -5.49
C MET A 112 7.11 -21.29 -6.29
N SER A 113 8.32 -21.64 -5.82
CA SER A 113 9.14 -22.68 -6.41
C SER A 113 8.54 -24.07 -6.13
N PRO A 114 8.97 -25.12 -6.85
CA PRO A 114 8.56 -26.49 -6.56
C PRO A 114 8.87 -26.95 -5.12
N GLU A 115 9.88 -26.33 -4.48
CA GLU A 115 10.31 -26.59 -3.10
C GLU A 115 9.45 -25.84 -2.07
N GLY A 116 8.52 -24.97 -2.52
CA GLY A 116 7.62 -24.20 -1.66
C GLY A 116 8.18 -22.84 -1.23
N GLU A 117 9.27 -22.36 -1.84
CA GLU A 117 9.85 -21.05 -1.53
C GLU A 117 9.19 -19.94 -2.38
N TYR A 118 8.81 -18.85 -1.74
CA TYR A 118 8.27 -17.69 -2.44
C TYR A 118 9.37 -16.88 -3.12
N PHE A 119 9.07 -16.38 -4.31
CA PHE A 119 9.92 -15.42 -5.00
C PHE A 119 9.09 -14.30 -5.65
N SER A 120 9.66 -13.12 -5.71
CA SER A 120 8.99 -11.93 -6.22
C SER A 120 9.00 -11.87 -7.75
N LEU A 121 7.88 -11.40 -8.30
CA LEU A 121 7.74 -10.98 -9.70
C LEU A 121 7.70 -9.45 -9.84
N CYS A 122 7.84 -8.71 -8.73
CA CYS A 122 7.79 -7.26 -8.69
C CYS A 122 9.11 -6.62 -9.14
N ARG A 123 9.00 -5.49 -9.83
CA ARG A 123 10.16 -4.69 -10.26
C ARG A 123 10.63 -3.70 -9.21
N ALA A 124 9.73 -3.26 -8.34
CA ALA A 124 9.98 -2.22 -7.34
C ALA A 124 11.18 -2.57 -6.45
N LYS A 125 12.03 -1.57 -6.22
CA LYS A 125 13.20 -1.69 -5.32
C LYS A 125 12.98 -1.00 -4.00
N ARG A 126 12.03 -0.04 -3.96
CA ARG A 126 11.65 0.71 -2.77
C ARG A 126 10.15 0.71 -2.59
N LEU A 127 9.73 0.62 -1.31
CA LEU A 127 8.37 0.92 -0.88
C LEU A 127 8.41 1.99 0.21
N THR A 128 7.65 3.07 0.03
CA THR A 128 7.44 4.08 1.07
C THR A 128 6.05 3.88 1.67
N TYR A 129 5.99 3.60 2.97
CA TYR A 129 4.73 3.54 3.71
C TYR A 129 4.54 4.80 4.54
N ILE A 130 3.44 5.50 4.30
CA ILE A 130 3.09 6.78 4.92
C ILE A 130 1.86 6.57 5.80
N THR A 131 1.96 6.96 7.08
CA THR A 131 0.83 6.87 7.99
C THR A 131 0.73 8.06 8.94
N THR A 132 -0.48 8.30 9.44
CA THR A 132 -0.72 9.29 10.49
C THR A 132 -1.68 8.72 11.53
N ALA A 133 -1.45 9.09 12.79
CA ALA A 133 -2.27 8.67 13.93
C ALA A 133 -2.60 9.85 14.85
N GLY A 134 -3.81 9.85 15.40
CA GLY A 134 -4.20 10.83 16.44
C GLY A 134 -3.46 10.62 17.75
N GLY A 135 -3.29 9.36 18.18
CA GLY A 135 -2.46 8.95 19.32
C GLY A 135 -1.07 8.48 18.89
N TYR A 136 -0.38 7.76 19.77
CA TYR A 136 0.91 7.13 19.47
C TYR A 136 0.71 5.76 18.83
N ILE A 137 1.59 5.42 17.90
CA ILE A 137 1.63 4.11 17.24
C ILE A 137 2.58 3.22 18.06
N PRO A 138 2.11 2.04 18.53
CA PRO A 138 2.98 1.12 19.28
C PRO A 138 4.05 0.50 18.39
N GLU A 139 5.17 0.06 18.96
CA GLU A 139 6.29 -0.55 18.21
C GLU A 139 5.89 -1.83 17.47
N ASN A 140 4.95 -2.59 18.03
CA ASN A 140 4.42 -3.82 17.46
C ASN A 140 3.07 -3.60 16.77
N ASP A 141 2.92 -2.51 16.03
CA ASP A 141 1.69 -2.23 15.27
C ASP A 141 1.44 -3.26 14.16
N HIS A 142 0.16 -3.44 13.82
CA HIS A 142 -0.28 -4.36 12.76
C HIS A 142 -0.47 -3.65 11.40
N ALA A 143 -0.04 -2.40 11.28
CA ALA A 143 -0.07 -1.64 10.04
C ALA A 143 1.27 -1.75 9.30
N PHE A 144 2.31 -1.09 9.83
CA PHE A 144 3.65 -1.16 9.22
C PHE A 144 4.24 -2.57 9.28
N GLY A 145 4.04 -3.28 10.40
CA GLY A 145 4.47 -4.67 10.55
C GLY A 145 3.93 -5.56 9.42
N TYR A 146 2.63 -5.46 9.12
CA TYR A 146 1.99 -6.20 8.04
C TYR A 146 2.59 -5.85 6.65
N ILE A 147 2.75 -4.57 6.34
CA ILE A 147 3.35 -4.13 5.07
C ILE A 147 4.79 -4.61 4.93
N ARG A 148 5.58 -4.52 6.01
CA ARG A 148 6.96 -5.02 6.04
C ARG A 148 7.03 -6.53 5.79
N ASP A 149 6.19 -7.31 6.46
CA ASP A 149 6.16 -8.77 6.31
C ASP A 149 5.84 -9.20 4.86
N LEU A 150 4.93 -8.47 4.18
CA LEU A 150 4.64 -8.68 2.76
C LEU A 150 5.83 -8.31 1.86
N CYS A 151 6.51 -7.19 2.15
CA CYS A 151 7.72 -6.79 1.43
C CYS A 151 8.81 -7.85 1.54
N GLU A 152 9.03 -8.39 2.73
CA GLU A 152 10.07 -9.38 2.99
C GLU A 152 9.71 -10.76 2.39
N SER A 153 8.44 -11.19 2.52
CA SER A 153 8.01 -12.54 2.16
C SER A 153 7.65 -12.69 0.68
N PHE A 154 6.83 -11.80 0.12
CA PHE A 154 6.26 -11.96 -1.22
C PHE A 154 6.90 -11.06 -2.26
N TRP A 155 7.12 -9.79 -1.91
CA TRP A 155 7.55 -8.79 -2.89
C TRP A 155 9.06 -8.63 -2.97
N CYS A 156 9.82 -9.16 -1.99
CA CYS A 156 11.28 -9.08 -1.87
C CYS A 156 11.82 -7.64 -2.00
N ILE A 157 11.07 -6.66 -1.47
CA ILE A 157 11.46 -5.25 -1.44
C ILE A 157 12.20 -5.00 -0.13
N LYS A 158 13.50 -4.72 -0.23
CA LYS A 158 14.38 -4.55 0.94
C LYS A 158 14.50 -3.11 1.42
N ASP A 159 14.32 -2.14 0.51
CA ASP A 159 14.36 -0.71 0.84
C ASP A 159 12.94 -0.27 1.20
N ILE A 160 12.65 -0.25 2.51
CA ILE A 160 11.34 0.14 3.04
C ILE A 160 11.49 1.42 3.84
N ARG A 161 10.94 2.53 3.33
CA ARG A 161 10.88 3.81 4.04
C ARG A 161 9.58 3.90 4.81
N TYR A 162 9.67 4.12 6.13
CA TYR A 162 8.51 4.34 6.99
C TYR A 162 8.41 5.79 7.39
N ILE A 163 7.35 6.49 6.97
CA ILE A 163 7.07 7.89 7.30
C ILE A 163 5.83 7.92 8.17
N LYS A 164 5.97 8.26 9.44
CA LYS A 164 4.86 8.32 10.39
C LYS A 164 4.77 9.66 11.10
N ALA A 165 3.57 10.24 11.16
CA ALA A 165 3.26 11.35 12.05
C ALA A 165 2.22 10.88 13.09
N GLU A 166 2.53 10.99 14.35
CA GLU A 166 1.73 10.49 15.47
C GLU A 166 1.47 11.55 16.52
N GLY A 167 0.51 11.31 17.43
CA GLY A 167 0.14 12.28 18.46
C GLY A 167 -0.66 13.48 17.94
N LEU A 168 -1.23 13.37 16.74
CA LEU A 168 -1.85 14.50 16.03
C LEU A 168 -3.19 14.97 16.61
N ASP A 169 -3.82 14.22 17.52
CA ASP A 169 -5.03 14.60 18.25
C ASP A 169 -4.75 14.91 19.73
N ILE A 170 -3.47 14.92 20.16
CA ILE A 170 -3.10 15.29 21.51
C ILE A 170 -3.30 16.79 21.70
N TYR A 171 -3.89 17.16 22.84
CA TYR A 171 -4.15 18.56 23.14
C TYR A 171 -2.86 19.41 23.09
N GLY A 172 -2.90 20.48 22.32
CA GLY A 172 -1.76 21.38 22.12
C GLY A 172 -0.74 20.89 21.06
N ALA A 173 -1.03 19.82 20.32
CA ALA A 173 -0.15 19.35 19.24
C ALA A 173 -0.01 20.40 18.12
N ASP A 174 1.21 20.69 17.74
CA ASP A 174 1.54 21.47 16.55
C ASP A 174 1.58 20.53 15.33
N ILE A 175 0.44 20.47 14.62
CA ILE A 175 0.22 19.53 13.52
C ILE A 175 1.23 19.76 12.38
N GLU A 176 1.45 21.03 12.01
CA GLU A 176 2.36 21.37 10.91
C GLU A 176 3.79 20.93 11.23
N ARG A 177 4.26 21.22 12.45
CA ARG A 177 5.57 20.79 12.92
C ARG A 177 5.71 19.27 12.91
N LEU A 178 4.71 18.52 13.43
CA LEU A 178 4.74 17.06 13.47
C LEU A 178 4.76 16.44 12.06
N LEU A 179 4.04 17.01 11.10
CA LEU A 179 4.08 16.56 9.72
C LEU A 179 5.42 16.88 9.04
N ASP A 180 6.03 18.05 9.33
CA ASP A 180 7.35 18.41 8.82
C ASP A 180 8.44 17.50 9.39
N GLU A 181 8.43 17.25 10.70
CA GLU A 181 9.36 16.32 11.35
C GLU A 181 9.24 14.90 10.78
N ALA A 182 8.02 14.41 10.54
CA ALA A 182 7.79 13.10 9.94
C ALA A 182 8.31 13.00 8.49
N TYR A 183 8.25 14.09 7.73
CA TYR A 183 8.73 14.10 6.34
C TYR A 183 10.24 14.18 6.23
N HIS A 184 10.91 14.89 7.16
CA HIS A 184 12.35 15.13 7.12
C HIS A 184 13.19 14.16 7.98
N GLY A 185 12.53 13.35 8.85
CA GLY A 185 13.18 12.36 9.72
C GLY A 185 13.39 11.05 9.04
#